data_184b0d6c5710775413b44f9c9c28a3fa
#
_entry.id   184b0d6c5710775413b44f9c9c28a3fa
#
_cell.length_a   1.000
_cell.length_b   1.000
_cell.length_c   1.000
_cell.angle_alpha   90.00
_cell.angle_beta   90.00
_cell.angle_gamma   90.00
#
_symmetry.space_group_name_H-M   'P 1'
#
loop_
_entity.id
_entity.type
_entity.pdbx_description
1 polymer ?
#
loop_
_entity_poly.entity_id
_entity_poly.type
_entity_poly.pdbx_seq_one_letter_code
_entity_poly.pdbx_strand_id
1 'polypeptide(L)'
;MEEQLKECTKCHRVLPWDNFRWKNKSLNKKHSQCKDCEKAADKKHYAESKERRENVKATADFQKQRNILLVENARKKGCQKCGEKRPYVLDFHHTNPEDKIKDIAHMIKSSSEQSLLAEIEKCVILCANCHREWHYLEKERGITIQEFLGL
;
A
#
# COMPACT_ATOMS: atom_id res chain seq x y z
N MET A 1 28.43 -25.48 3.80
CA MET A 1 27.80 -25.35 2.48
C MET A 1 28.62 -24.32 1.71
N GLU A 2 29.21 -24.70 0.61
CA GLU A 2 29.99 -23.78 -0.23
C GLU A 2 29.03 -22.77 -0.87
N GLU A 3 29.35 -21.50 -0.67
CA GLU A 3 28.56 -20.41 -1.23
C GLU A 3 28.80 -20.34 -2.74
N GLN A 4 27.80 -20.59 -3.55
CA GLN A 4 27.93 -20.60 -5.00
C GLN A 4 28.11 -19.16 -5.51
N LEU A 5 29.28 -18.87 -6.06
CA LEU A 5 29.67 -17.57 -6.60
C LEU A 5 29.50 -17.51 -8.11
N LYS A 6 29.23 -16.32 -8.66
CA LYS A 6 29.09 -16.06 -10.08
C LYS A 6 29.64 -14.69 -10.46
N GLU A 7 30.37 -14.61 -11.57
CA GLU A 7 30.83 -13.35 -12.12
C GLU A 7 29.70 -12.65 -12.91
N CYS A 8 29.57 -11.33 -12.69
CA CYS A 8 28.69 -10.46 -13.46
C CYS A 8 29.37 -10.03 -14.76
N THR A 9 28.76 -10.30 -15.91
CA THR A 9 29.31 -9.96 -17.22
C THR A 9 29.39 -8.45 -17.50
N LYS A 10 28.80 -7.59 -16.67
CA LYS A 10 28.78 -6.13 -16.84
C LYS A 10 29.75 -5.39 -15.94
N CYS A 11 29.81 -5.76 -14.66
CA CYS A 11 30.67 -5.08 -13.68
C CYS A 11 31.85 -5.94 -13.22
N HIS A 12 31.97 -7.18 -13.73
CA HIS A 12 33.02 -8.14 -13.42
C HIS A 12 33.22 -8.50 -11.95
N ARG A 13 32.29 -8.11 -11.08
CA ARG A 13 32.32 -8.53 -9.67
C ARG A 13 31.88 -9.99 -9.55
N VAL A 14 32.61 -10.76 -8.77
CA VAL A 14 32.23 -12.10 -8.36
C VAL A 14 31.32 -11.96 -7.13
N LEU A 15 30.08 -12.41 -7.26
CA LEU A 15 29.03 -12.19 -6.27
C LEU A 15 28.30 -13.50 -5.94
N PRO A 16 27.68 -13.60 -4.76
CA PRO A 16 26.81 -14.71 -4.40
C PRO A 16 25.72 -14.93 -5.46
N TRP A 17 25.38 -16.22 -5.66
CA TRP A 17 24.37 -16.65 -6.64
C TRP A 17 23.05 -15.90 -6.48
N ASP A 18 22.67 -15.55 -5.27
CA ASP A 18 21.44 -14.83 -4.99
C ASP A 18 21.42 -13.36 -5.44
N ASN A 19 22.56 -12.81 -5.78
CA ASN A 19 22.67 -11.48 -6.39
C ASN A 19 22.27 -11.46 -7.88
N PHE A 20 21.88 -12.60 -8.44
CA PHE A 20 21.40 -12.71 -9.80
C PHE A 20 19.94 -13.13 -9.85
N ARG A 21 19.14 -12.55 -10.75
CA ARG A 21 17.76 -12.96 -11.00
C ARG A 21 17.69 -14.30 -11.72
N TRP A 22 16.60 -15.03 -11.54
CA TRP A 22 16.33 -16.22 -12.33
C TRP A 22 15.99 -15.84 -13.76
N LYS A 23 16.69 -16.40 -14.73
CA LYS A 23 16.33 -16.37 -16.15
C LYS A 23 15.38 -17.54 -16.46
N ASN A 24 15.68 -18.70 -15.91
CA ASN A 24 14.82 -19.88 -15.98
C ASN A 24 15.04 -20.71 -14.71
N LYS A 25 14.00 -20.82 -13.89
CA LYS A 25 14.07 -21.50 -12.59
C LYS A 25 14.11 -23.02 -12.74
N SER A 26 13.38 -23.59 -13.73
CA SER A 26 13.34 -25.02 -13.99
C SER A 26 14.68 -25.56 -14.49
N LEU A 27 15.44 -24.73 -15.22
CA LEU A 27 16.77 -25.07 -15.73
C LEU A 27 17.91 -24.59 -14.83
N ASN A 28 17.60 -24.17 -13.59
CA ASN A 28 18.59 -23.62 -12.65
C ASN A 28 19.49 -22.52 -13.28
N LYS A 29 18.92 -21.69 -14.15
CA LYS A 29 19.67 -20.68 -14.91
C LYS A 29 19.40 -19.27 -14.42
N LYS A 30 20.45 -18.57 -13.99
CA LYS A 30 20.43 -17.15 -13.60
C LYS A 30 20.83 -16.24 -14.76
N HIS A 31 20.44 -14.96 -14.69
CA HIS A 31 20.92 -13.93 -15.60
C HIS A 31 22.45 -13.78 -15.56
N SER A 32 23.06 -13.28 -16.63
CA SER A 32 24.49 -13.03 -16.71
C SER A 32 24.92 -11.77 -15.95
N GLN A 33 24.01 -10.80 -15.79
CA GLN A 33 24.24 -9.57 -15.07
C GLN A 33 23.65 -9.66 -13.62
N CYS A 34 24.33 -9.01 -12.67
CA CYS A 34 23.83 -8.92 -11.30
C CYS A 34 22.62 -7.97 -11.19
N LYS A 35 21.85 -8.11 -10.13
CA LYS A 35 20.67 -7.28 -9.85
C LYS A 35 20.95 -5.78 -9.87
N ASP A 36 22.15 -5.36 -9.42
CA ASP A 36 22.54 -3.93 -9.43
C ASP A 36 22.73 -3.40 -10.85
N CYS A 37 23.40 -4.19 -11.70
CA CYS A 37 23.61 -3.83 -13.09
C CYS A 37 22.32 -3.81 -13.91
N GLU A 38 21.40 -4.74 -13.65
CA GLU A 38 20.07 -4.74 -14.26
C GLU A 38 19.27 -3.51 -13.80
N LYS A 39 19.24 -3.23 -12.49
CA LYS A 39 18.56 -2.03 -11.95
C LYS A 39 19.11 -0.72 -12.54
N ALA A 40 20.45 -0.63 -12.69
CA ALA A 40 21.08 0.54 -13.29
C ALA A 40 20.70 0.71 -14.77
N ALA A 41 20.63 -0.39 -15.53
CA ALA A 41 20.19 -0.39 -16.92
C ALA A 41 18.71 0.00 -17.04
N ASP A 42 17.85 -0.56 -16.19
CA ASP A 42 16.42 -0.22 -16.13
C ASP A 42 16.20 1.26 -15.81
N LYS A 43 16.95 1.79 -14.82
CA LYS A 43 16.88 3.21 -14.44
C LYS A 43 17.28 4.13 -15.61
N LYS A 44 18.35 3.78 -16.32
CA LYS A 44 18.81 4.53 -17.51
C LYS A 44 17.75 4.49 -18.60
N HIS A 45 17.25 3.31 -18.96
CA HIS A 45 16.21 3.14 -19.96
C HIS A 45 14.92 3.90 -19.60
N TYR A 46 14.51 3.85 -18.33
CA TYR A 46 13.35 4.63 -17.86
C TYR A 46 13.58 6.14 -17.99
N ALA A 47 14.78 6.64 -17.63
CA ALA A 47 15.12 8.06 -17.76
C ALA A 47 15.11 8.54 -19.22
N GLU A 48 15.53 7.69 -20.16
CA GLU A 48 15.63 8.00 -21.59
C GLU A 48 14.31 7.83 -22.34
N SER A 49 13.39 7.00 -21.85
CA SER A 49 12.10 6.72 -22.52
C SER A 49 10.99 7.61 -22.01
N LYS A 50 10.57 8.60 -22.80
CA LYS A 50 9.41 9.46 -22.52
C LYS A 50 8.10 8.65 -22.47
N GLU A 51 7.89 7.79 -23.45
CA GLU A 51 6.70 6.93 -23.54
C GLU A 51 6.54 6.03 -22.31
N ARG A 52 7.63 5.39 -21.85
CA ARG A 52 7.60 4.54 -20.66
C ARG A 52 7.22 5.33 -19.40
N ARG A 53 7.74 6.57 -19.25
CA ARG A 53 7.36 7.44 -18.12
C ARG A 53 5.89 7.82 -18.15
N GLU A 54 5.36 8.14 -19.32
CA GLU A 54 3.95 8.47 -19.53
C GLU A 54 3.05 7.28 -19.20
N ASN A 55 3.40 6.08 -19.66
CA ASN A 55 2.66 4.85 -19.36
C ASN A 55 2.67 4.51 -17.86
N VAL A 56 3.82 4.63 -17.20
CA VAL A 56 3.92 4.42 -15.74
C VAL A 56 3.07 5.41 -14.98
N LYS A 57 3.09 6.71 -15.39
CA LYS A 57 2.26 7.74 -14.80
C LYS A 57 0.77 7.46 -15.01
N ALA A 58 0.35 7.13 -16.22
CA ALA A 58 -1.03 6.81 -16.54
C ALA A 58 -1.55 5.62 -15.71
N THR A 59 -0.74 4.58 -15.54
CA THR A 59 -1.08 3.42 -14.70
C THR A 59 -1.24 3.81 -13.23
N ALA A 60 -0.33 4.63 -12.70
CA ALA A 60 -0.41 5.12 -11.33
C ALA A 60 -1.64 6.02 -11.10
N ASP A 61 -1.94 6.90 -12.06
CA ASP A 61 -3.11 7.78 -12.01
C ASP A 61 -4.42 6.96 -12.07
N PHE A 62 -4.49 5.96 -12.94
CA PHE A 62 -5.63 5.03 -13.00
C PHE A 62 -5.83 4.29 -11.67
N GLN A 63 -4.76 3.74 -11.10
CA GLN A 63 -4.83 3.05 -9.81
C GLN A 63 -5.30 3.98 -8.69
N LYS A 64 -4.80 5.21 -8.66
CA LYS A 64 -5.22 6.22 -7.70
C LYS A 64 -6.71 6.56 -7.85
N GLN A 65 -7.20 6.78 -9.06
CA GLN A 65 -8.62 7.08 -9.32
C GLN A 65 -9.52 5.94 -8.87
N ARG A 66 -9.16 4.69 -9.18
CA ARG A 66 -9.88 3.51 -8.71
C ARG A 66 -9.94 3.47 -7.18
N ASN A 67 -8.81 3.70 -6.51
CA ASN A 67 -8.75 3.69 -5.05
C ASN A 67 -9.59 4.82 -4.42
N ILE A 68 -9.65 6.01 -5.05
CA ILE A 68 -10.55 7.10 -4.63
C ILE A 68 -12.01 6.62 -4.67
N LEU A 69 -12.44 6.00 -5.77
CA LEU A 69 -13.81 5.49 -5.90
C LEU A 69 -14.15 4.43 -4.84
N LEU A 70 -13.21 3.56 -4.51
CA LEU A 70 -13.40 2.56 -3.43
C LEU A 70 -13.62 3.23 -2.07
N VAL A 71 -12.81 4.22 -1.73
CA VAL A 71 -12.93 4.99 -0.48
C VAL A 71 -14.24 5.79 -0.43
N GLU A 72 -14.61 6.44 -1.53
CA GLU A 72 -15.89 7.17 -1.63
C GLU A 72 -17.09 6.23 -1.49
N ASN A 73 -17.02 5.05 -2.10
CA ASN A 73 -18.05 4.03 -1.98
C ASN A 73 -18.19 3.52 -0.54
N ALA A 74 -17.07 3.29 0.16
CA ALA A 74 -17.11 2.92 1.57
C ALA A 74 -17.76 4.01 2.43
N ARG A 75 -17.45 5.30 2.19
CA ARG A 75 -18.04 6.45 2.89
C ARG A 75 -19.55 6.60 2.72
N LYS A 76 -20.16 5.99 1.69
CA LYS A 76 -21.64 6.00 1.51
C LYS A 76 -22.38 5.35 2.68
N LYS A 77 -21.73 4.50 3.47
CA LYS A 77 -22.30 3.92 4.69
C LYS A 77 -22.68 5.02 5.70
N GLY A 78 -21.97 6.15 5.68
CA GLY A 78 -22.15 7.24 6.64
C GLY A 78 -21.48 6.99 7.97
N CYS A 79 -21.65 7.94 8.89
CA CYS A 79 -21.16 7.80 10.27
C CYS A 79 -21.94 6.71 11.00
N GLN A 80 -21.25 5.70 11.51
CA GLN A 80 -21.85 4.55 12.19
C GLN A 80 -22.41 4.90 13.58
N LYS A 81 -22.08 6.09 14.12
CA LYS A 81 -22.64 6.58 15.39
C LYS A 81 -23.89 7.43 15.20
N CYS A 82 -23.86 8.46 14.35
CA CYS A 82 -24.94 9.44 14.24
C CYS A 82 -25.64 9.47 12.87
N GLY A 83 -25.20 8.65 11.91
CA GLY A 83 -25.81 8.59 10.58
C GLY A 83 -25.46 9.73 9.63
N GLU A 84 -24.50 10.63 9.95
CA GLU A 84 -24.03 11.69 9.08
C GLU A 84 -23.50 11.10 7.75
N LYS A 85 -23.97 11.63 6.59
CA LYS A 85 -23.67 11.07 5.26
C LYS A 85 -22.79 11.94 4.36
N ARG A 86 -22.47 13.17 4.80
CA ARG A 86 -21.62 14.06 4.00
C ARG A 86 -20.17 13.50 3.93
N PRO A 87 -19.68 13.06 2.76
CA PRO A 87 -18.44 12.27 2.67
C PRO A 87 -17.19 13.05 3.11
N TYR A 88 -17.20 14.38 2.99
CA TYR A 88 -16.08 15.25 3.35
C TYR A 88 -15.89 15.46 4.86
N VAL A 89 -16.85 15.03 5.70
CA VAL A 89 -16.74 15.06 7.16
C VAL A 89 -16.58 13.67 7.76
N LEU A 90 -16.39 12.63 6.94
CA LEU A 90 -16.28 11.24 7.37
C LEU A 90 -14.82 10.78 7.37
N ASP A 91 -14.39 10.26 8.50
CA ASP A 91 -13.06 9.70 8.74
C ASP A 91 -13.13 8.18 8.90
N PHE A 92 -12.06 7.48 8.53
CA PHE A 92 -11.85 6.08 8.84
C PHE A 92 -11.07 5.98 10.15
N HIS A 93 -11.66 5.32 11.14
CA HIS A 93 -11.04 5.06 12.42
C HIS A 93 -10.79 3.57 12.60
N HIS A 94 -9.52 3.16 12.81
CA HIS A 94 -9.18 1.76 13.05
C HIS A 94 -9.74 1.30 14.39
N THR A 95 -10.47 0.18 14.38
CA THR A 95 -11.06 -0.40 15.60
C THR A 95 -10.00 -0.92 16.56
N ASN A 96 -8.88 -1.39 16.03
CA ASN A 96 -7.69 -1.80 16.79
C ASN A 96 -6.45 -1.10 16.20
N PRO A 97 -5.76 -0.21 16.96
CA PRO A 97 -4.57 0.48 16.48
C PRO A 97 -3.40 -0.46 16.10
N GLU A 98 -3.31 -1.64 16.73
CA GLU A 98 -2.24 -2.61 16.48
C GLU A 98 -2.38 -3.29 15.10
N ASP A 99 -3.60 -3.39 14.58
CA ASP A 99 -3.87 -4.00 13.27
C ASP A 99 -3.66 -3.03 12.10
N LYS A 100 -3.40 -1.76 12.40
CA LYS A 100 -3.22 -0.71 11.41
C LYS A 100 -1.92 -0.91 10.63
N ILE A 101 -2.03 -1.10 9.32
CA ILE A 101 -0.85 -1.17 8.44
C ILE A 101 -0.47 0.24 7.97
N LYS A 102 -1.45 1.02 7.49
CA LYS A 102 -1.26 2.40 7.00
C LYS A 102 -2.56 3.19 7.08
N ASP A 103 -2.44 4.52 7.03
CA ASP A 103 -3.62 5.37 6.88
C ASP A 103 -4.26 5.17 5.50
N ILE A 104 -5.58 5.10 5.45
CA ILE A 104 -6.36 4.98 4.21
C ILE A 104 -5.98 6.09 3.21
N ALA A 105 -5.78 7.32 3.70
CA ALA A 105 -5.37 8.45 2.86
C ALA A 105 -4.01 8.23 2.14
N HIS A 106 -3.07 7.55 2.78
CA HIS A 106 -1.80 7.18 2.15
C HIS A 106 -1.95 6.01 1.17
N MET A 107 -2.84 5.05 1.49
CA MET A 107 -3.05 3.87 0.66
C MET A 107 -3.73 4.19 -0.69
N ILE A 108 -4.52 5.26 -0.77
CA ILE A 108 -5.14 5.72 -2.02
C ILE A 108 -4.09 5.91 -3.13
N LYS A 109 -2.89 6.36 -2.80
CA LYS A 109 -1.88 6.76 -3.79
C LYS A 109 -1.23 5.59 -4.55
N SER A 110 -1.05 4.44 -3.89
CA SER A 110 -0.19 3.39 -4.45
C SER A 110 -0.49 1.96 -4.01
N SER A 111 -1.50 1.74 -3.16
CA SER A 111 -1.82 0.39 -2.70
C SER A 111 -2.66 -0.39 -3.72
N SER A 112 -2.54 -1.71 -3.71
CA SER A 112 -3.43 -2.58 -4.47
C SER A 112 -4.88 -2.44 -3.94
N GLU A 113 -5.85 -2.76 -4.77
CA GLU A 113 -7.26 -2.79 -4.39
C GLU A 113 -7.51 -3.69 -3.19
N GLN A 114 -6.98 -4.91 -3.23
CA GLN A 114 -7.14 -5.89 -2.16
C GLN A 114 -6.58 -5.37 -0.82
N SER A 115 -5.38 -4.77 -0.84
CA SER A 115 -4.78 -4.23 0.39
C SER A 115 -5.58 -3.05 0.94
N LEU A 116 -6.12 -2.19 0.07
CA LEU A 116 -6.93 -1.05 0.48
C LEU A 116 -8.27 -1.50 1.07
N LEU A 117 -8.96 -2.45 0.44
CA LEU A 117 -10.21 -3.00 0.96
C LEU A 117 -10.01 -3.71 2.31
N ALA A 118 -8.97 -4.53 2.43
CA ALA A 118 -8.63 -5.19 3.69
C ALA A 118 -8.33 -4.19 4.83
N GLU A 119 -7.74 -3.04 4.52
CA GLU A 119 -7.49 -2.00 5.52
C GLU A 119 -8.78 -1.23 5.88
N ILE A 120 -9.65 -0.96 4.90
CA ILE A 120 -10.97 -0.33 5.13
C ILE A 120 -11.84 -1.21 6.04
N GLU A 121 -11.80 -2.53 5.89
CA GLU A 121 -12.57 -3.47 6.73
C GLU A 121 -12.21 -3.43 8.21
N LYS A 122 -10.99 -3.01 8.55
CA LYS A 122 -10.53 -2.82 9.93
C LYS A 122 -11.00 -1.50 10.55
N CYS A 123 -11.68 -0.66 9.77
CA CYS A 123 -12.09 0.68 10.18
C CYS A 123 -13.60 0.77 10.39
N VAL A 124 -14.00 1.59 11.35
CA VAL A 124 -15.32 2.17 11.44
C VAL A 124 -15.32 3.56 10.81
N ILE A 125 -16.46 3.98 10.26
CA ILE A 125 -16.60 5.32 9.67
C ILE A 125 -17.31 6.20 10.69
N LEU A 126 -16.64 7.28 11.09
CA LEU A 126 -17.17 8.28 12.01
C LEU A 126 -17.12 9.67 11.37
N CYS A 127 -18.10 10.51 11.66
CA CYS A 127 -17.93 11.92 11.33
C CYS A 127 -16.91 12.59 12.28
N ALA A 128 -16.36 13.72 11.86
CA ALA A 128 -15.32 14.42 12.62
C ALA A 128 -15.73 14.73 14.08
N ASN A 129 -17.02 14.98 14.36
CA ASN A 129 -17.52 15.21 15.72
C ASN A 129 -17.54 13.92 16.53
N CYS A 130 -18.16 12.85 16.01
CA CYS A 130 -18.19 11.56 16.70
C CYS A 130 -16.78 10.96 16.86
N HIS A 131 -15.86 11.21 15.91
CA HIS A 131 -14.48 10.77 15.99
C HIS A 131 -13.72 11.45 17.15
N ARG A 132 -13.91 12.77 17.34
CA ARG A 132 -13.34 13.49 18.49
C ARG A 132 -13.98 13.09 19.82
N GLU A 133 -15.32 12.92 19.83
CA GLU A 133 -16.04 12.45 21.01
C GLU A 133 -15.57 11.06 21.43
N TRP A 134 -15.39 10.14 20.46
CA TRP A 134 -14.82 8.82 20.71
C TRP A 134 -13.48 8.90 21.43
N HIS A 135 -12.50 9.64 20.88
CA HIS A 135 -11.18 9.77 21.50
C HIS A 135 -11.21 10.42 22.88
N TYR A 136 -12.11 11.34 23.10
CA TYR A 136 -12.32 11.92 24.43
C TYR A 136 -12.83 10.86 25.43
N LEU A 137 -13.86 10.11 25.06
CA LEU A 137 -14.46 9.10 25.94
C LEU A 137 -13.56 7.88 26.17
N GLU A 138 -12.82 7.44 25.14
CA GLU A 138 -11.80 6.41 25.25
C GLU A 138 -10.77 6.80 26.32
N LYS A 139 -10.25 8.03 26.25
CA LYS A 139 -9.24 8.53 27.19
C LYS A 139 -9.76 8.74 28.59
N GLU A 140 -10.94 9.35 28.75
CA GLU A 140 -11.48 9.74 30.04
C GLU A 140 -12.20 8.58 30.78
N ARG A 141 -12.77 7.64 30.04
CA ARG A 141 -13.63 6.58 30.58
C ARG A 141 -13.18 5.16 30.23
N GLY A 142 -12.21 4.99 29.35
CA GLY A 142 -11.72 3.68 28.92
C GLY A 142 -12.74 2.82 28.19
N ILE A 143 -13.78 3.44 27.57
CA ILE A 143 -14.80 2.69 26.83
C ILE A 143 -14.24 2.12 25.54
N THR A 144 -14.78 1.00 25.07
CA THR A 144 -14.42 0.39 23.78
C THR A 144 -15.19 1.03 22.63
N ILE A 145 -14.67 0.91 21.40
CA ILE A 145 -15.35 1.43 20.21
C ILE A 145 -16.73 0.78 20.00
N GLN A 146 -16.89 -0.49 20.38
CA GLN A 146 -18.15 -1.21 20.33
C GLN A 146 -19.19 -0.58 21.29
N GLU A 147 -18.80 -0.33 22.54
CA GLU A 147 -19.67 0.36 23.52
C GLU A 147 -20.03 1.77 23.05
N PHE A 148 -19.07 2.51 22.47
CA PHE A 148 -19.34 3.82 21.88
C PHE A 148 -20.37 3.76 20.76
N LEU A 149 -20.30 2.77 19.89
CA LEU A 149 -21.24 2.59 18.77
C LEU A 149 -22.61 2.06 19.26
N GLY A 150 -22.68 1.42 20.41
CA GLY A 150 -23.87 0.77 20.95
C GLY A 150 -24.11 -0.63 20.38
N LEU A 151 -23.02 -1.35 20.11
CA LEU A 151 -23.00 -2.71 19.56
C LEU A 151 -22.73 -3.74 20.66
#